data_fe333ffd8a3c5b2069ab8b666ca65311
#
_entry.id   fe333ffd8a3c5b2069ab8b666ca65311
#
_cell.length_a   1.000
_cell.length_b   1.000
_cell.length_c   1.000
_cell.angle_alpha   90.00
_cell.angle_beta   90.00
_cell.angle_gamma   90.00
#
_symmetry.space_group_name_H-M   'P 1'
#
loop_
_entity.id
_entity.type
_entity.pdbx_description
1 polymer ?
#
loop_
_entity_poly.entity_id
_entity_poly.type
_entity_poly.pdbx_seq_one_letter_code
_entity_poly.pdbx_strand_id
1 'polypeptide(L)'
;MPELLAAVAKEMDLFLPVQNNGITNFGFWTEDADVDLDTLKTVKSPKDAFFPQSEILYSCYQKANKTSIEPAALKDAPFAIFGVRPCDVRAFDVLDRVFLSEPADVYYAARREHGTMVAIACHEPEESCFCKVFGIDCADCLLYTSPS
;
A
#
# COMPACT_ATOMS: atom_id res chain seq x y z
N MET A 1 15.22 -15.00 -0.06
CA MET A 1 14.02 -14.16 -0.04
C MET A 1 13.13 -14.43 1.19
N PRO A 2 12.71 -15.69 1.51
CA PRO A 2 11.83 -15.95 2.69
C PRO A 2 12.42 -15.44 4.01
N GLU A 3 13.69 -15.64 4.25
CA GLU A 3 14.37 -15.18 5.48
C GLU A 3 14.37 -13.66 5.65
N LEU A 4 14.50 -12.91 4.53
CA LEU A 4 14.43 -11.45 4.53
C LEU A 4 13.01 -10.99 4.89
N LEU A 5 11.99 -11.56 4.25
CA LEU A 5 10.59 -11.22 4.52
C LEU A 5 10.21 -11.53 5.97
N ALA A 6 10.63 -12.69 6.49
CA ALA A 6 10.43 -13.07 7.88
C ALA A 6 11.16 -12.13 8.87
N ALA A 7 12.34 -11.61 8.50
CA ALA A 7 13.06 -10.64 9.31
C ALA A 7 12.35 -9.29 9.36
N VAL A 8 11.87 -8.79 8.21
CA VAL A 8 11.11 -7.53 8.13
C VAL A 8 9.78 -7.64 8.87
N ALA A 9 9.07 -8.77 8.73
CA ALA A 9 7.78 -9.00 9.38
C ALA A 9 7.85 -9.08 10.92
N LYS A 10 9.03 -9.23 11.50
CA LYS A 10 9.23 -9.14 12.97
C LYS A 10 9.24 -7.71 13.48
N GLU A 11 9.62 -6.77 12.63
CA GLU A 11 9.79 -5.36 13.00
C GLU A 11 8.58 -4.50 12.61
N MET A 12 7.86 -4.88 11.54
CA MET A 12 6.75 -4.11 11.02
C MET A 12 5.77 -4.99 10.22
N ASP A 13 4.55 -4.51 10.04
CA ASP A 13 3.58 -5.15 9.17
C ASP A 13 4.09 -5.17 7.72
N LEU A 14 4.04 -6.34 7.10
CA LEU A 14 4.50 -6.53 5.72
C LEU A 14 3.33 -6.86 4.80
N PHE A 15 3.15 -6.04 3.76
CA PHE A 15 2.11 -6.16 2.76
C PHE A 15 2.73 -6.45 1.39
N LEU A 16 2.33 -7.54 0.74
CA LEU A 16 2.98 -8.03 -0.47
C LEU A 16 2.03 -8.91 -1.32
N PRO A 17 2.39 -9.22 -2.58
CA PRO A 17 1.58 -10.10 -3.42
C PRO A 17 1.57 -11.53 -2.87
N VAL A 18 0.39 -12.02 -2.55
CA VAL A 18 0.15 -13.41 -2.10
C VAL A 18 -0.85 -14.08 -3.02
N GLN A 19 -0.58 -15.34 -3.34
CA GLN A 19 -1.45 -16.16 -4.16
C GLN A 19 -2.48 -16.88 -3.28
N ASN A 20 -3.74 -16.79 -3.67
CA ASN A 20 -4.85 -17.51 -3.06
C ASN A 20 -5.75 -18.10 -4.16
N ASN A 21 -5.87 -19.43 -4.21
CA ASN A 21 -6.70 -20.13 -5.20
C ASN A 21 -6.43 -19.71 -6.65
N GLY A 22 -5.17 -19.52 -7.02
CA GLY A 22 -4.78 -19.11 -8.38
C GLY A 22 -4.97 -17.62 -8.70
N ILE A 23 -5.28 -16.80 -7.69
CA ILE A 23 -5.41 -15.35 -7.82
C ILE A 23 -4.37 -14.68 -6.93
N THR A 24 -3.53 -13.83 -7.52
CA THR A 24 -2.54 -13.04 -6.78
C THR A 24 -3.12 -11.67 -6.41
N ASN A 25 -3.06 -11.35 -5.12
CA ASN A 25 -3.49 -10.07 -4.58
C ASN A 25 -2.48 -9.56 -3.54
N PHE A 26 -2.45 -8.26 -3.32
CA PHE A 26 -1.76 -7.72 -2.15
C PHE A 26 -2.50 -8.10 -0.87
N GLY A 27 -1.75 -8.62 0.10
CA GLY A 27 -2.25 -9.06 1.40
C GLY A 27 -1.15 -8.99 2.46
N PHE A 28 -1.54 -9.12 3.73
CA PHE A 28 -0.58 -9.19 4.81
C PHE A 28 0.21 -10.51 4.75
N TRP A 29 1.51 -10.40 5.00
CA TRP A 29 2.37 -11.56 5.08
C TRP A 29 2.05 -12.42 6.31
N THR A 30 2.05 -13.72 6.11
CA THR A 30 2.02 -14.74 7.16
C THR A 30 3.06 -15.80 6.86
N GLU A 31 3.46 -16.60 7.84
CA GLU A 31 4.48 -17.64 7.62
C GLU A 31 4.06 -18.68 6.57
N ASP A 32 2.76 -18.90 6.40
CA ASP A 32 2.18 -19.81 5.41
C ASP A 32 1.78 -19.13 4.11
N ALA A 33 2.12 -17.83 3.92
CA ALA A 33 1.73 -17.10 2.73
C ALA A 33 2.48 -17.58 1.50
N ASP A 34 1.75 -17.92 0.44
CA ASP A 34 2.30 -18.22 -0.88
C ASP A 34 2.61 -16.90 -1.61
N VAL A 35 3.87 -16.45 -1.50
CA VAL A 35 4.33 -15.16 -2.03
C VAL A 35 4.62 -15.27 -3.51
N ASP A 36 3.95 -14.48 -4.33
CA ASP A 36 4.10 -14.43 -5.78
C ASP A 36 4.58 -13.04 -6.23
N LEU A 37 5.88 -12.90 -6.43
CA LEU A 37 6.51 -11.66 -6.91
C LEU A 37 6.63 -11.59 -8.44
N ASP A 38 6.32 -12.68 -9.14
CA ASP A 38 6.45 -12.77 -10.59
C ASP A 38 5.22 -12.22 -11.30
N THR A 39 4.02 -12.35 -10.71
CA THR A 39 2.79 -11.77 -11.26
C THR A 39 2.93 -10.25 -11.41
N LEU A 40 2.83 -9.76 -12.65
CA LEU A 40 2.91 -8.33 -12.95
C LEU A 40 1.71 -7.53 -12.47
N LYS A 41 0.53 -8.12 -12.57
CA LYS A 41 -0.74 -7.47 -12.21
C LYS A 41 -1.49 -8.28 -11.19
N THR A 42 -1.73 -7.67 -10.07
CA THR A 42 -2.63 -8.19 -9.05
C THR A 42 -4.06 -7.71 -9.29
N VAL A 43 -5.06 -8.47 -8.87
CA VAL A 43 -6.48 -8.05 -9.00
C VAL A 43 -6.77 -6.86 -8.07
N LYS A 44 -6.19 -6.87 -6.87
CA LYS A 44 -6.23 -5.72 -5.95
C LYS A 44 -4.91 -4.96 -6.01
N SER A 45 -5.02 -3.64 -6.12
CA SER A 45 -3.86 -2.75 -6.15
C SER A 45 -3.19 -2.63 -4.76
N PRO A 46 -1.87 -2.38 -4.69
CA PRO A 46 -1.18 -2.06 -3.44
C PRO A 46 -1.67 -0.77 -2.78
N LYS A 47 -2.46 0.04 -3.48
CA LYS A 47 -3.02 1.31 -2.98
C LYS A 47 -3.91 1.14 -1.76
N ASP A 48 -4.54 -0.02 -1.59
CA ASP A 48 -5.39 -0.32 -0.43
C ASP A 48 -4.63 -0.21 0.91
N ALA A 49 -3.30 -0.34 0.92
CA ALA A 49 -2.49 -0.17 2.11
C ALA A 49 -2.51 1.28 2.64
N PHE A 50 -2.47 2.26 1.73
CA PHE A 50 -2.52 3.70 2.08
C PHE A 50 -3.92 4.28 1.99
N PHE A 51 -4.71 3.81 1.03
CA PHE A 51 -6.05 4.30 0.74
C PHE A 51 -7.03 3.12 0.64
N PRO A 52 -7.51 2.57 1.76
CA PRO A 52 -8.43 1.44 1.78
C PRO A 52 -9.78 1.82 1.17
N GLN A 53 -10.45 0.84 0.56
CA GLN A 53 -11.78 1.04 -0.08
C GLN A 53 -12.87 1.44 0.91
N SER A 54 -12.71 1.08 2.17
CA SER A 54 -13.61 1.47 3.26
C SER A 54 -12.83 1.66 4.55
N GLU A 55 -13.19 2.69 5.31
CA GLU A 55 -12.52 3.05 6.54
C GLU A 55 -13.52 3.66 7.53
N ILE A 56 -13.35 3.33 8.81
CA ILE A 56 -14.09 3.98 9.89
C ILE A 56 -13.35 5.25 10.27
N LEU A 57 -13.97 6.41 10.06
CA LEU A 57 -13.39 7.71 10.41
C LEU A 57 -13.76 8.14 11.84
N TYR A 58 -14.94 7.76 12.30
CA TYR A 58 -15.40 8.03 13.66
C TYR A 58 -16.50 7.02 14.08
N SER A 59 -16.64 6.86 15.37
CA SER A 59 -17.72 6.10 15.99
C SER A 59 -18.66 7.05 16.73
N CYS A 60 -19.97 6.86 16.56
CA CYS A 60 -20.98 7.65 17.23
C CYS A 60 -21.75 6.78 18.24
N TYR A 61 -21.72 7.17 19.49
CA TYR A 61 -22.43 6.47 20.56
C TYR A 61 -23.54 7.37 21.11
N GLN A 62 -24.76 6.83 21.16
CA GLN A 62 -25.89 7.51 21.79
C GLN A 62 -26.29 6.77 23.07
N LYS A 63 -26.23 7.49 24.20
CA LYS A 63 -26.65 6.97 25.50
C LYS A 63 -27.61 7.98 26.16
N ALA A 64 -28.87 7.58 26.28
CA ALA A 64 -29.96 8.46 26.72
C ALA A 64 -30.01 9.75 25.86
N ASN A 65 -29.85 10.93 26.45
CA ASN A 65 -29.87 12.22 25.75
C ASN A 65 -28.49 12.78 25.43
N LYS A 66 -27.44 11.94 25.49
CA LYS A 66 -26.07 12.38 25.18
C LYS A 66 -25.55 11.60 23.97
N THR A 67 -25.00 12.35 23.01
CA THR A 67 -24.28 11.79 21.87
C THR A 67 -22.78 12.03 22.08
N SER A 68 -21.99 10.98 21.96
CA SER A 68 -20.52 11.04 21.98
C SER A 68 -20.01 10.65 20.59
N ILE A 69 -19.11 11.43 20.04
CA ILE A 69 -18.43 11.14 18.76
C ILE A 69 -16.96 10.95 19.07
N GLU A 70 -16.43 9.81 18.72
CA GLU A 70 -15.02 9.46 18.92
C GLU A 70 -14.36 9.24 17.55
N PRO A 71 -13.32 10.04 17.19
CA PRO A 71 -12.59 9.81 15.96
C PRO A 71 -11.85 8.47 16.03
N ALA A 72 -11.67 7.82 14.89
CA ALA A 72 -10.84 6.63 14.80
C ALA A 72 -9.38 7.00 15.06
N ALA A 73 -8.64 6.09 15.69
CA ALA A 73 -7.21 6.27 15.91
C ALA A 73 -6.46 6.28 14.56
N LEU A 74 -5.49 7.17 14.43
CA LEU A 74 -4.59 7.16 13.29
C LEU A 74 -3.72 5.91 13.32
N LYS A 75 -3.43 5.35 12.15
CA LYS A 75 -2.47 4.25 12.01
C LYS A 75 -1.07 4.86 11.93
N ASP A 76 -0.35 4.78 13.04
CA ASP A 76 1.01 5.30 13.24
C ASP A 76 2.07 4.18 13.37
N ALA A 77 1.66 2.91 13.24
CA ALA A 77 2.58 1.80 13.21
C ALA A 77 3.30 1.71 11.85
N PRO A 78 4.63 1.48 11.84
CA PRO A 78 5.38 1.31 10.60
C PRO A 78 4.95 0.04 9.87
N PHE A 79 4.87 0.14 8.53
CA PHE A 79 4.61 -1.00 7.67
C PHE A 79 5.39 -0.90 6.37
N ALA A 80 5.62 -2.02 5.71
CA ALA A 80 6.27 -2.07 4.41
C ALA A 80 5.36 -2.72 3.37
N ILE A 81 5.35 -2.15 2.16
CA ILE A 81 4.75 -2.75 0.98
C ILE A 81 5.88 -3.23 0.08
N PHE A 82 5.96 -4.54 -0.14
CA PHE A 82 6.98 -5.14 -0.96
C PHE A 82 6.39 -5.66 -2.27
N GLY A 83 7.10 -5.47 -3.39
CA GLY A 83 6.66 -5.97 -4.69
C GLY A 83 5.80 -5.00 -5.50
N VAL A 84 5.80 -3.72 -5.13
CA VAL A 84 5.09 -2.66 -5.88
C VAL A 84 5.74 -2.47 -7.24
N ARG A 85 4.93 -2.28 -8.29
CA ARG A 85 5.46 -1.99 -9.63
C ARG A 85 5.69 -0.48 -9.81
N PRO A 86 6.65 -0.05 -10.67
CA PRO A 86 6.93 1.37 -10.88
C PRO A 86 5.72 2.22 -11.28
N CYS A 87 4.78 1.64 -12.03
CA CYS A 87 3.54 2.31 -12.39
C CYS A 87 2.61 2.55 -11.18
N ASP A 88 2.58 1.63 -10.21
CA ASP A 88 1.83 1.83 -8.98
C ASP A 88 2.50 2.86 -8.07
N VAL A 89 3.84 2.86 -7.99
CA VAL A 89 4.58 3.92 -7.27
C VAL A 89 4.23 5.30 -7.85
N ARG A 90 4.24 5.43 -9.18
CA ARG A 90 3.84 6.68 -9.84
C ARG A 90 2.40 7.08 -9.56
N ALA A 91 1.52 6.09 -9.38
CA ALA A 91 0.13 6.38 -9.01
C ALA A 91 0.00 6.91 -7.57
N PHE A 92 0.91 6.55 -6.66
CA PHE A 92 0.94 7.17 -5.33
C PHE A 92 1.31 8.66 -5.38
N ASP A 93 2.20 9.10 -6.27
CA ASP A 93 2.47 10.53 -6.47
C ASP A 93 1.20 11.32 -6.85
N VAL A 94 0.28 10.68 -7.57
CA VAL A 94 -1.00 11.30 -7.92
C VAL A 94 -1.92 11.37 -6.71
N LEU A 95 -1.98 10.32 -5.90
CA LEU A 95 -2.76 10.31 -4.66
C LEU A 95 -2.21 11.34 -3.66
N ASP A 96 -0.89 11.42 -3.52
CA ASP A 96 -0.22 12.39 -2.65
C ASP A 96 -0.62 13.84 -3.00
N ARG A 97 -0.68 14.18 -4.29
CA ARG A 97 -1.12 15.52 -4.74
C ARG A 97 -2.56 15.86 -4.37
N VAL A 98 -3.40 14.84 -4.24
CA VAL A 98 -4.82 15.01 -3.87
C VAL A 98 -4.98 15.04 -2.37
N PHE A 99 -4.45 14.03 -1.67
CA PHE A 99 -4.74 13.79 -0.26
C PHE A 99 -3.79 14.49 0.72
N LEU A 100 -2.60 14.94 0.26
CA LEU A 100 -1.69 15.75 1.07
C LEU A 100 -1.80 17.25 0.80
N SER A 101 -2.64 17.68 -0.16
CA SER A 101 -2.93 19.10 -0.37
C SER A 101 -3.83 19.66 0.75
N GLU A 102 -3.75 20.97 0.99
CA GLU A 102 -4.57 21.64 2.01
C GLU A 102 -6.07 21.73 1.63
N PRO A 103 -6.98 21.27 2.53
CA PRO A 103 -6.72 20.60 3.80
C PRO A 103 -6.34 19.12 3.60
N ALA A 104 -5.22 18.70 4.19
CA ALA A 104 -4.73 17.34 4.04
C ALA A 104 -5.63 16.30 4.72
N ASP A 105 -5.78 15.12 4.10
CA ASP A 105 -6.42 13.96 4.72
C ASP A 105 -5.48 13.36 5.78
N VAL A 106 -5.85 13.52 7.04
CA VAL A 106 -5.03 13.13 8.19
C VAL A 106 -4.80 11.60 8.28
N TYR A 107 -5.75 10.79 7.80
CA TYR A 107 -5.63 9.33 7.82
C TYR A 107 -4.70 8.84 6.71
N TYR A 108 -4.81 9.42 5.53
CA TYR A 108 -3.89 9.15 4.43
C TYR A 108 -2.46 9.61 4.77
N ALA A 109 -2.31 10.83 5.29
CA ALA A 109 -1.03 11.40 5.69
C ALA A 109 -0.31 10.54 6.73
N ALA A 110 -1.02 10.11 7.79
CA ALA A 110 -0.45 9.24 8.81
C ALA A 110 0.08 7.91 8.24
N ARG A 111 -0.69 7.25 7.36
CA ARG A 111 -0.23 6.02 6.70
C ARG A 111 0.95 6.29 5.78
N ARG A 112 0.92 7.40 5.06
CA ARG A 112 1.98 7.76 4.10
C ARG A 112 3.31 8.05 4.80
N GLU A 113 3.26 8.64 5.98
CA GLU A 113 4.43 8.91 6.83
C GLU A 113 5.08 7.63 7.36
N HIS A 114 4.28 6.61 7.70
CA HIS A 114 4.77 5.38 8.33
C HIS A 114 4.96 4.21 7.35
N GLY A 115 4.52 4.36 6.11
CA GLY A 115 4.58 3.30 5.09
C GLY A 115 5.83 3.41 4.22
N THR A 116 6.56 2.29 4.09
CA THR A 116 7.71 2.15 3.18
C THR A 116 7.31 1.30 1.98
N MET A 117 7.64 1.73 0.76
CA MET A 117 7.41 0.96 -0.46
C MET A 117 8.73 0.44 -1.02
N VAL A 118 8.76 -0.85 -1.34
CA VAL A 118 9.85 -1.50 -2.05
C VAL A 118 9.36 -1.92 -3.42
N ALA A 119 9.82 -1.20 -4.45
CA ALA A 119 9.44 -1.47 -5.83
C ALA A 119 10.27 -2.58 -6.45
N ILE A 120 9.65 -3.37 -7.34
CA ILE A 120 10.31 -4.37 -8.17
C ILE A 120 10.17 -3.97 -9.64
N ALA A 121 11.32 -3.95 -10.35
CA ALA A 121 11.36 -3.69 -11.78
C ALA A 121 10.54 -4.71 -12.59
N CYS A 122 10.01 -4.26 -13.71
CA CYS A 122 9.34 -5.12 -14.67
C CYS A 122 10.33 -5.50 -15.77
N HIS A 123 10.58 -6.80 -15.95
CA HIS A 123 11.44 -7.30 -17.02
C HIS A 123 10.73 -7.29 -18.37
N GLU A 124 9.49 -7.74 -18.40
CA GLU A 124 8.68 -7.83 -19.62
C GLU A 124 7.33 -7.15 -19.38
N PRO A 125 6.91 -6.25 -20.30
CA PRO A 125 5.59 -5.65 -20.22
C PRO A 125 4.53 -6.62 -20.72
N GLU A 126 3.34 -6.57 -20.14
CA GLU A 126 2.17 -7.19 -20.72
C GLU A 126 1.55 -6.32 -21.83
N GLU A 127 0.67 -6.92 -22.66
CA GLU A 127 0.03 -6.26 -23.80
C GLU A 127 -0.73 -4.97 -23.39
N SER A 128 -1.30 -4.95 -22.18
CA SER A 128 -2.03 -3.79 -21.66
C SER A 128 -1.16 -2.78 -20.90
N CYS A 129 0.16 -2.94 -20.86
CA CYS A 129 1.05 -1.98 -20.22
C CYS A 129 1.24 -0.71 -21.07
N PHE A 130 1.15 0.43 -20.42
CA PHE A 130 1.27 1.75 -21.07
C PHE A 130 2.24 2.71 -20.34
N CYS A 131 3.21 2.17 -19.60
CA CYS A 131 4.20 2.94 -18.83
C CYS A 131 4.92 3.99 -19.70
N LYS A 132 5.26 3.64 -20.95
CA LYS A 132 5.92 4.54 -21.89
C LYS A 132 5.11 5.82 -22.15
N VAL A 133 3.79 5.74 -22.18
CA VAL A 133 2.91 6.90 -22.43
C VAL A 133 3.02 7.92 -21.30
N PHE A 134 3.29 7.45 -20.08
CA PHE A 134 3.45 8.29 -18.89
C PHE A 134 4.91 8.59 -18.55
N GLY A 135 5.86 8.19 -19.39
CA GLY A 135 7.28 8.41 -19.14
C GLY A 135 7.80 7.65 -17.91
N ILE A 136 7.19 6.51 -17.59
CA ILE A 136 7.58 5.67 -16.44
C ILE A 136 8.65 4.70 -16.92
N ASP A 137 9.82 4.71 -16.26
CA ASP A 137 10.83 3.68 -16.47
C ASP A 137 10.44 2.42 -15.70
N CYS A 138 10.15 1.36 -16.45
CA CYS A 138 9.75 0.08 -15.87
C CYS A 138 10.92 -0.68 -15.21
N ALA A 139 12.16 -0.27 -15.48
CA ALA A 139 13.36 -0.82 -14.85
C ALA A 139 13.76 -0.09 -13.56
N ASP A 140 13.08 0.99 -13.21
CA ASP A 140 13.36 1.78 -12.02
C ASP A 140 12.96 1.02 -10.75
N CYS A 141 13.97 0.50 -10.05
CA CYS A 141 13.84 -0.21 -8.78
C CYS A 141 14.24 0.76 -7.66
N LEU A 142 13.28 1.42 -7.04
CA LEU A 142 13.54 2.40 -5.99
C LEU A 142 12.87 2.01 -4.68
N LEU A 143 13.54 2.39 -3.59
CA LEU A 143 12.95 2.36 -2.25
C LEU A 143 12.31 3.72 -2.02
N TYR A 144 10.99 3.73 -1.89
CA TYR A 144 10.23 4.96 -1.65
C TYR A 144 9.80 5.03 -0.18
N THR A 145 10.31 6.04 0.49
CA THR A 145 9.81 6.46 1.80
C THR A 145 8.85 7.63 1.63
N SER A 146 8.28 8.11 2.74
CA SER A 146 7.42 9.29 2.75
C SER A 146 8.05 10.48 1.99
N PRO A 147 7.26 11.26 1.26
CA PRO A 147 7.74 12.53 0.72
C PRO A 147 8.17 13.44 1.88
N SER A 148 9.43 13.86 1.84
CA SER A 148 10.02 14.83 2.77
C SER A 148 9.61 16.25 2.42
#